data_66872af70b3eb7d47a9762a397571e90
#
_entry.id   66872af70b3eb7d47a9762a397571e90
#
_cell.length_a   1.000
_cell.length_b   1.000
_cell.length_c   1.000
_cell.angle_alpha   90.00
_cell.angle_beta   90.00
_cell.angle_gamma   90.00
#
_symmetry.space_group_name_H-M   'P 1'
#
loop_
_entity.id
_entity.type
_entity.pdbx_description
1 polymer ?
#
loop_
_entity_poly.entity_id
_entity_poly.type
_entity_poly.pdbx_seq_one_letter_code
_entity_poly.pdbx_strand_id
1 'polypeptide(L)'
;MLRKQFSLTMTWFIFIVLLVLSARPAYAEWLIVSIMEDGTTVYIDSETLRHQGNVVTMWVLFDSPGMKVMDGISSRSMRAQFQIDCDQELYRSLAVTRFSGNMATGKVVSNAAGKGKWAPVAPKTVAKMLMNSQCKE
;
A
#
# COMPACT_ATOMS: atom_id res chain seq x y z
N MET A 1 46.20 29.03 -10.21
CA MET A 1 45.23 29.03 -9.10
C MET A 1 43.79 28.84 -9.58
N LEU A 2 43.33 29.48 -10.63
CA LEU A 2 41.97 29.35 -11.17
C LEU A 2 41.62 27.97 -11.72
N ARG A 3 42.56 27.21 -12.27
CA ARG A 3 42.31 25.83 -12.79
C ARG A 3 42.00 24.79 -11.73
N LYS A 4 42.49 24.91 -10.51
CA LYS A 4 42.22 23.97 -9.42
C LYS A 4 40.84 24.19 -8.79
N GLN A 5 40.37 25.42 -8.74
CA GLN A 5 39.03 25.72 -8.23
C GLN A 5 37.93 25.28 -9.17
N PHE A 6 38.13 25.36 -10.48
CA PHE A 6 37.17 24.90 -11.49
C PHE A 6 36.99 23.37 -11.47
N SER A 7 38.05 22.63 -11.17
CA SER A 7 38.01 21.17 -11.07
C SER A 7 37.18 20.68 -9.85
N LEU A 8 37.35 21.34 -8.71
CA LEU A 8 36.60 20.96 -7.49
C LEU A 8 35.09 21.25 -7.60
N THR A 9 34.70 22.40 -8.15
CA THR A 9 33.28 22.74 -8.34
C THR A 9 32.63 21.86 -9.38
N MET A 10 33.34 21.51 -10.44
CA MET A 10 32.84 20.60 -11.48
C MET A 10 32.67 19.17 -10.96
N THR A 11 33.57 18.70 -10.10
CA THR A 11 33.46 17.38 -9.45
C THR A 11 32.27 17.32 -8.50
N TRP A 12 32.03 18.37 -7.73
CA TRP A 12 30.85 18.48 -6.86
C TRP A 12 29.53 18.50 -7.64
N PHE A 13 29.52 19.20 -8.77
CA PHE A 13 28.32 19.27 -9.63
C PHE A 13 27.97 17.90 -10.24
N ILE A 14 28.97 17.14 -10.68
CA ILE A 14 28.81 15.79 -11.21
C ILE A 14 28.30 14.85 -10.12
N PHE A 15 28.79 14.99 -8.89
CA PHE A 15 28.35 14.17 -7.76
C PHE A 15 26.88 14.42 -7.38
N ILE A 16 26.44 15.67 -7.39
CA ILE A 16 25.06 16.07 -7.12
C ILE A 16 24.13 15.57 -8.24
N VAL A 17 24.54 15.70 -9.50
CA VAL A 17 23.76 15.21 -10.64
C VAL A 17 23.61 13.69 -10.62
N LEU A 18 24.66 12.95 -10.25
CA LEU A 18 24.59 11.49 -10.07
C LEU A 18 23.70 11.07 -8.91
N LEU A 19 23.67 11.84 -7.82
CA LEU A 19 22.79 11.58 -6.68
C LEU A 19 21.32 11.79 -7.03
N VAL A 20 21.00 12.80 -7.84
CA VAL A 20 19.62 13.08 -8.29
C VAL A 20 19.13 12.05 -9.32
N LEU A 21 20.03 11.54 -10.17
CA LEU A 21 19.71 10.50 -11.15
C LEU A 21 19.51 9.11 -10.52
N SER A 22 20.02 8.88 -9.32
CA SER A 22 19.84 7.62 -8.59
C SER A 22 18.57 7.59 -7.72
N ALA A 23 17.86 8.70 -7.58
CA ALA A 23 16.57 8.75 -6.90
C ALA A 23 15.50 8.03 -7.75
N ARG A 24 15.37 6.73 -7.58
CA ARG A 24 14.23 6.00 -8.13
C ARG A 24 12.99 6.46 -7.36
N PRO A 25 11.93 6.92 -8.05
CA PRO A 25 10.67 7.15 -7.36
C PRO A 25 10.23 5.80 -6.76
N ALA A 26 10.04 5.76 -5.45
CA ALA A 26 9.46 4.61 -4.77
C ALA A 26 7.96 4.56 -5.12
N TYR A 27 7.64 4.04 -6.30
CA TYR A 27 6.27 3.68 -6.64
C TYR A 27 5.95 2.36 -5.96
N ALA A 28 4.84 2.34 -5.20
CA ALA A 28 4.26 1.09 -4.75
C ALA A 28 3.95 0.23 -5.98
N GLU A 29 4.45 -0.99 -6.00
CA GLU A 29 4.12 -1.95 -7.06
C GLU A 29 2.81 -2.65 -6.69
N TRP A 30 1.71 -2.07 -7.17
CA TRP A 30 0.37 -2.60 -6.94
C TRP A 30 0.08 -3.80 -7.84
N LEU A 31 -0.04 -4.98 -7.22
CA LEU A 31 -0.44 -6.21 -7.88
C LEU A 31 -1.93 -6.49 -7.66
N ILE A 32 -2.65 -6.79 -8.73
CA ILE A 32 -4.07 -7.13 -8.66
C ILE A 32 -4.22 -8.50 -8.00
N VAL A 33 -5.01 -8.56 -6.93
CA VAL A 33 -5.36 -9.81 -6.24
C VAL A 33 -6.74 -10.30 -6.66
N SER A 34 -7.69 -9.37 -6.80
CA SER A 34 -9.09 -9.71 -7.12
C SER A 34 -9.83 -8.52 -7.70
N ILE A 35 -10.91 -8.83 -8.42
CA ILE A 35 -11.94 -7.85 -8.81
C ILE A 35 -13.24 -8.32 -8.18
N MET A 36 -13.87 -7.46 -7.37
CA MET A 36 -15.11 -7.72 -6.70
C MET A 36 -16.31 -7.60 -7.66
N GLU A 37 -17.47 -8.13 -7.28
CA GLU A 37 -18.69 -8.09 -8.11
C GLU A 37 -19.14 -6.65 -8.46
N ASP A 38 -18.89 -5.69 -7.57
CA ASP A 38 -19.21 -4.28 -7.79
C ASP A 38 -18.16 -3.52 -8.65
N GLY A 39 -17.18 -4.23 -9.20
CA GLY A 39 -16.09 -3.67 -10.01
C GLY A 39 -14.93 -3.10 -9.21
N THR A 40 -14.95 -3.14 -7.87
CA THR A 40 -13.82 -2.73 -7.06
C THR A 40 -12.64 -3.66 -7.28
N THR A 41 -11.51 -3.10 -7.69
CA THR A 41 -10.26 -3.85 -7.84
C THR A 41 -9.47 -3.80 -6.54
N VAL A 42 -8.97 -4.95 -6.11
CA VAL A 42 -8.17 -5.13 -4.90
C VAL A 42 -6.72 -5.37 -5.30
N TYR A 43 -5.84 -4.54 -4.79
CA TYR A 43 -4.40 -4.61 -5.03
C TYR A 43 -3.66 -4.84 -3.73
N ILE A 44 -2.49 -5.47 -3.81
CA ILE A 44 -1.50 -5.51 -2.74
C ILE A 44 -0.23 -4.81 -3.19
N ASP A 45 0.47 -4.19 -2.26
CA ASP A 45 1.80 -3.66 -2.48
C ASP A 45 2.84 -4.74 -2.17
N SER A 46 3.41 -5.31 -3.23
CA SER A 46 4.38 -6.41 -3.11
C SER A 46 5.68 -5.99 -2.43
N GLU A 47 6.07 -4.73 -2.53
CA GLU A 47 7.32 -4.24 -1.96
C GLU A 47 7.25 -4.05 -0.44
N THR A 48 6.06 -3.80 0.09
CA THR A 48 5.85 -3.59 1.54
C THR A 48 5.41 -4.83 2.29
N LEU A 49 5.29 -5.95 1.59
CA LEU A 49 4.91 -7.23 2.19
C LEU A 49 5.95 -7.68 3.22
N ARG A 50 5.50 -8.03 4.41
CA ARG A 50 6.38 -8.50 5.49
C ARG A 50 5.83 -9.77 6.12
N HIS A 51 6.68 -10.79 6.19
CA HIS A 51 6.40 -12.03 6.89
C HIS A 51 7.18 -12.07 8.20
N GLN A 52 6.48 -12.21 9.32
CA GLN A 52 7.07 -12.36 10.65
C GLN A 52 6.43 -13.56 11.34
N GLY A 53 7.12 -14.70 11.33
CA GLY A 53 6.53 -15.95 11.79
C GLY A 53 5.29 -16.29 10.98
N ASN A 54 4.17 -16.49 11.65
CA ASN A 54 2.89 -16.83 11.03
C ASN A 54 2.05 -15.61 10.63
N VAL A 55 2.56 -14.39 10.88
CA VAL A 55 1.85 -13.14 10.61
C VAL A 55 2.39 -12.47 9.35
N VAL A 56 1.50 -12.16 8.43
CA VAL A 56 1.80 -11.38 7.22
C VAL A 56 1.22 -10.00 7.37
N THR A 57 2.04 -8.98 7.18
CA THR A 57 1.62 -7.57 7.15
C THR A 57 1.69 -7.07 5.72
N MET A 58 0.63 -6.43 5.25
CA MET A 58 0.53 -5.95 3.86
C MET A 58 -0.25 -4.65 3.76
N TRP A 59 0.09 -3.83 2.77
CA TRP A 59 -0.73 -2.74 2.30
C TRP A 59 -1.64 -3.21 1.17
N VAL A 60 -2.92 -2.86 1.29
CA VAL A 60 -3.97 -3.22 0.34
C VAL A 60 -4.64 -1.95 -0.16
N LEU A 61 -4.89 -1.87 -1.45
CA LEU A 61 -5.62 -0.78 -2.08
C LEU A 61 -6.91 -1.33 -2.68
N PHE A 62 -8.02 -0.70 -2.30
CA PHE A 62 -9.34 -0.92 -2.91
C PHE A 62 -9.63 0.26 -3.81
N ASP A 63 -9.78 0.00 -5.09
CA ASP A 63 -10.06 1.03 -6.09
C ASP A 63 -11.40 0.76 -6.76
N SER A 64 -12.34 1.69 -6.58
CA SER A 64 -13.71 1.55 -7.05
C SER A 64 -13.91 2.30 -8.37
N PRO A 65 -14.70 1.76 -9.32
CA PRO A 65 -14.99 2.44 -10.58
C PRO A 65 -15.82 3.71 -10.40
N GLY A 66 -16.51 3.86 -9.27
CA GLY A 66 -17.33 5.02 -8.93
C GLY A 66 -17.21 5.40 -7.47
N MET A 67 -17.90 6.47 -7.11
CA MET A 67 -17.97 6.94 -5.72
C MET A 67 -18.70 5.93 -4.85
N LYS A 68 -18.09 5.60 -3.71
CA LYS A 68 -18.71 4.77 -2.65
C LYS A 68 -18.95 5.60 -1.40
N VAL A 69 -20.09 5.37 -0.78
CA VAL A 69 -20.44 5.97 0.51
C VAL A 69 -20.45 4.87 1.57
N MET A 70 -19.59 5.02 2.57
CA MET A 70 -19.53 4.14 3.74
C MET A 70 -19.46 5.01 4.99
N ASP A 71 -20.35 4.78 5.94
CA ASP A 71 -20.43 5.56 7.19
C ASP A 71 -20.54 7.09 6.94
N GLY A 72 -21.30 7.48 5.91
CA GLY A 72 -21.47 8.87 5.51
C GLY A 72 -20.26 9.51 4.79
N ILE A 73 -19.19 8.76 4.56
CA ILE A 73 -17.97 9.23 3.90
C ILE A 73 -17.94 8.76 2.46
N SER A 74 -17.86 9.70 1.52
CA SER A 74 -17.73 9.40 0.09
C SER A 74 -16.25 9.28 -0.30
N SER A 75 -15.91 8.17 -0.94
CA SER A 75 -14.54 7.92 -1.42
C SER A 75 -14.54 7.11 -2.71
N ARG A 76 -13.47 7.17 -3.48
CA ARG A 76 -13.25 6.34 -4.67
C ARG A 76 -12.23 5.25 -4.44
N SER A 77 -11.29 5.47 -3.55
CA SER A 77 -10.31 4.46 -3.18
C SER A 77 -10.03 4.46 -1.68
N MET A 78 -9.54 3.32 -1.21
CA MET A 78 -9.18 3.12 0.18
C MET A 78 -7.88 2.33 0.24
N ARG A 79 -6.92 2.83 1.00
CA ARG A 79 -5.68 2.12 1.33
C ARG A 79 -5.73 1.67 2.77
N ALA A 80 -5.48 0.41 3.01
CA ALA A 80 -5.50 -0.16 4.34
C ALA A 80 -4.27 -1.03 4.59
N GLN A 81 -3.77 -1.02 5.81
CA GLN A 81 -2.74 -1.95 6.25
C GLN A 81 -3.39 -3.07 7.04
N PHE A 82 -3.19 -4.30 6.59
CA PHE A 82 -3.72 -5.50 7.23
C PHE A 82 -2.62 -6.39 7.78
N GLN A 83 -2.97 -7.12 8.83
CA GLN A 83 -2.23 -8.28 9.30
C GLN A 83 -3.10 -9.51 9.20
N ILE A 84 -2.51 -10.61 8.77
CA ILE A 84 -3.15 -11.94 8.71
C ILE A 84 -2.28 -12.91 9.50
N ASP A 85 -2.89 -13.61 10.46
CA ASP A 85 -2.29 -14.77 11.12
C ASP A 85 -2.67 -16.01 10.31
N CYS A 86 -1.68 -16.58 9.62
CA CYS A 86 -1.89 -17.71 8.73
C CYS A 86 -2.25 -19.00 9.48
N ASP A 87 -1.77 -19.17 10.71
CA ASP A 87 -2.05 -20.39 11.50
C ASP A 87 -3.42 -20.35 12.14
N GLN A 88 -3.78 -19.23 12.74
CA GLN A 88 -5.06 -19.09 13.44
C GLN A 88 -6.19 -18.62 12.52
N GLU A 89 -5.88 -18.29 11.26
CA GLU A 89 -6.83 -17.75 10.29
C GLU A 89 -7.58 -16.51 10.83
N LEU A 90 -6.83 -15.58 11.39
CA LEU A 90 -7.31 -14.30 11.90
C LEU A 90 -6.77 -13.15 11.07
N TYR A 91 -7.50 -12.05 11.05
CA TYR A 91 -7.03 -10.79 10.43
C TYR A 91 -7.37 -9.59 11.31
N ARG A 92 -6.64 -8.50 11.11
CA ARG A 92 -6.93 -7.20 11.69
C ARG A 92 -6.42 -6.07 10.79
N SER A 93 -7.03 -4.89 10.92
CA SER A 93 -6.52 -3.66 10.30
C SER A 93 -5.62 -2.90 11.27
N LEU A 94 -4.57 -2.27 10.73
CA LEU A 94 -3.67 -1.38 11.47
C LEU A 94 -3.88 0.07 11.09
N ALA A 95 -4.25 0.35 9.85
CA ALA A 95 -4.49 1.69 9.35
C ALA A 95 -5.46 1.63 8.18
N VAL A 96 -6.31 2.65 8.05
CA VAL A 96 -7.23 2.81 6.92
C VAL A 96 -7.26 4.27 6.53
N THR A 97 -7.00 4.55 5.25
CA THR A 97 -7.09 5.89 4.67
C THR A 97 -8.00 5.84 3.46
N ARG A 98 -8.98 6.73 3.39
CA ARG A 98 -9.90 6.86 2.25
C ARG A 98 -9.57 8.12 1.46
N PHE A 99 -9.69 8.03 0.13
CA PHE A 99 -9.33 9.08 -0.81
C PHE A 99 -10.50 9.45 -1.71
N SER A 100 -10.58 10.73 -2.08
CA SER A 100 -11.61 11.21 -2.99
C SER A 100 -11.40 10.76 -4.44
N GLY A 101 -10.19 10.45 -4.83
CA GLY A 101 -9.80 9.98 -6.16
C GLY A 101 -9.49 8.48 -6.21
N ASN A 102 -9.32 7.97 -7.42
CA ASN A 102 -8.90 6.60 -7.67
C ASN A 102 -7.42 6.39 -7.34
N MET A 103 -7.01 5.15 -7.08
CA MET A 103 -5.62 4.75 -6.86
C MET A 103 -4.92 5.56 -5.76
N ALA A 104 -5.62 5.80 -4.64
CA ALA A 104 -5.13 6.56 -3.49
C ALA A 104 -4.70 8.02 -3.85
N THR A 105 -5.44 8.65 -4.73
CA THR A 105 -5.21 10.04 -5.16
C THR A 105 -6.30 10.98 -4.66
N GLY A 106 -6.11 12.27 -4.86
CA GLY A 106 -7.03 13.30 -4.43
C GLY A 106 -6.89 13.62 -2.94
N LYS A 107 -7.98 14.07 -2.33
CA LYS A 107 -8.01 14.45 -0.91
C LYS A 107 -8.15 13.21 -0.02
N VAL A 108 -7.48 13.22 1.12
CA VAL A 108 -7.75 12.30 2.22
C VAL A 108 -9.07 12.71 2.87
N VAL A 109 -10.09 11.88 2.73
CA VAL A 109 -11.43 12.16 3.27
C VAL A 109 -11.68 11.47 4.62
N SER A 110 -10.87 10.48 4.96
CA SER A 110 -10.88 9.79 6.25
C SER A 110 -9.55 9.12 6.51
N ASN A 111 -9.10 9.15 7.74
CA ASN A 111 -7.88 8.47 8.17
C ASN A 111 -8.08 7.92 9.58
N ALA A 112 -7.84 6.62 9.75
CA ALA A 112 -7.87 5.95 11.03
C ALA A 112 -6.61 5.08 11.18
N ALA A 113 -5.96 5.18 12.32
CA ALA A 113 -4.79 4.38 12.67
C ALA A 113 -4.98 3.73 14.05
N GLY A 114 -4.34 2.59 14.23
CA GLY A 114 -4.39 1.83 15.47
C GLY A 114 -4.68 0.35 15.21
N LYS A 115 -4.16 -0.50 16.09
CA LYS A 115 -4.38 -1.95 15.97
C LYS A 115 -5.85 -2.29 16.25
N GLY A 116 -6.53 -2.75 15.22
CA GLY A 116 -7.84 -3.35 15.33
C GLY A 116 -7.80 -4.66 16.12
N LYS A 117 -8.96 -5.17 16.45
CA LYS A 117 -9.09 -6.49 17.07
C LYS A 117 -8.89 -7.59 16.04
N TRP A 118 -8.26 -8.67 16.43
CA TRP A 118 -8.21 -9.88 15.65
C TRP A 118 -9.62 -10.45 15.44
N ALA A 119 -9.98 -10.74 14.20
CA ALA A 119 -11.26 -11.29 13.81
C ALA A 119 -11.04 -12.54 12.93
N PRO A 120 -11.95 -13.52 12.96
CA PRO A 120 -11.86 -14.69 12.10
C PRO A 120 -11.95 -14.33 10.62
N VAL A 121 -11.13 -14.97 9.79
CA VAL A 121 -11.21 -14.87 8.34
C VAL A 121 -12.40 -15.71 7.86
N ALA A 122 -13.46 -15.03 7.41
CA ALA A 122 -14.65 -15.72 6.90
C ALA A 122 -14.45 -16.14 5.43
N PRO A 123 -15.08 -17.26 4.98
CA PRO A 123 -15.07 -17.67 3.58
C PRO A 123 -15.74 -16.60 2.70
N LYS A 124 -15.33 -16.52 1.43
CA LYS A 124 -15.83 -15.56 0.42
C LYS A 124 -15.63 -14.07 0.78
N THR A 125 -14.63 -13.76 1.58
CA THR A 125 -14.25 -12.38 1.93
C THR A 125 -12.92 -11.99 1.27
N VAL A 126 -12.65 -10.68 1.19
CA VAL A 126 -11.33 -10.17 0.75
C VAL A 126 -10.22 -10.69 1.67
N ALA A 127 -10.46 -10.74 2.97
CA ALA A 127 -9.48 -11.29 3.92
C ALA A 127 -9.12 -12.76 3.58
N LYS A 128 -10.08 -13.57 3.16
CA LYS A 128 -9.84 -14.96 2.72
C LYS A 128 -9.01 -15.02 1.43
N MET A 129 -9.30 -14.15 0.48
CA MET A 129 -8.52 -14.05 -0.77
C MET A 129 -7.08 -13.63 -0.50
N LEU A 130 -6.88 -12.63 0.36
CA LEU A 130 -5.55 -12.18 0.78
C LEU A 130 -4.79 -13.30 1.51
N MET A 131 -5.45 -13.99 2.42
CA MET A 131 -4.88 -15.14 3.12
C MET A 131 -4.44 -16.23 2.15
N ASN A 132 -5.29 -16.62 1.21
CA ASN A 132 -4.96 -17.64 0.22
C ASN A 132 -3.81 -17.23 -0.70
N SER A 133 -3.66 -15.93 -0.98
CA SER A 133 -2.58 -15.44 -1.83
C SER A 133 -1.24 -15.34 -1.09
N GLN A 134 -1.24 -15.06 0.22
CA GLN A 134 -0.04 -14.74 0.98
C GLN A 134 0.38 -15.81 2.00
N CYS A 135 -0.55 -16.65 2.47
CA CYS A 135 -0.28 -17.74 3.39
C CYS A 135 -0.07 -19.06 2.64
N LYS A 136 0.96 -19.11 1.83
CA LYS A 136 1.35 -20.37 1.16
C LYS A 136 2.32 -21.13 2.04
N GLU A 137 2.07 -22.42 2.17
CA GLU A 137 3.03 -23.37 2.74
C GLU A 137 4.29 -23.51 1.87
#